data_e560cd8d4ddb2df2c4b67fdb09b2d454
#
_entry.id   e560cd8d4ddb2df2c4b67fdb09b2d454
#
_cell.length_a   1.000
_cell.length_b   1.000
_cell.length_c   1.000
_cell.angle_alpha   90.00
_cell.angle_beta   90.00
_cell.angle_gamma   90.00
#
_symmetry.space_group_name_H-M   'P 1'
#
loop_
_entity.id
_entity.type
_entity.pdbx_description
1 polymer ?
#
loop_
_entity_poly.entity_id
_entity_poly.type
_entity_poly.pdbx_seq_one_letter_code
_entity_poly.pdbx_strand_id
1 'polypeptide(L)'
;MPPPPSVAPRTDPVRTTGRGPEPPEKGAWLGAWVQPEFHNPAGRATAFEAFDQAAGGKLTVAHMFHEWNKPFPGDTQTAFNAMGKLQMISWSGTDTRSTVSGVYDPLIRQRAENVKAFGIPVLLRYRWEMDRPNLRASVHSPEDYIAAWKHIRAIFTEVGATNAAWVWCPHADGFANPERDAAAYYPGDDQVDWLCADVYPGTEWVSFAERMDHFMAFASKHPRPVVIGEFGPTEKGRPGQRADWLRGVRGYLKEHPQIKAAMYFSGRDTKPVYDTTFDDDPESAAVFRELATDPYFSPPLPNLSPTSAPPSTSTE
;
A
#
# COMPACT_ATOMS: atom_id res chain seq x y z
N MET A 1 16.05 -20.81 -1.70
CA MET A 1 14.61 -20.82 -2.10
C MET A 1 14.47 -21.62 -3.38
N PRO A 2 13.36 -22.35 -3.62
CA PRO A 2 13.09 -22.90 -4.93
C PRO A 2 13.00 -21.75 -5.95
N PRO A 3 13.35 -21.98 -7.23
CA PRO A 3 13.20 -20.96 -8.25
C PRO A 3 11.72 -20.57 -8.36
N PRO A 4 11.42 -19.28 -8.63
CA PRO A 4 10.04 -18.85 -8.82
C PRO A 4 9.43 -19.57 -10.02
N PRO A 5 8.11 -19.85 -9.99
CA PRO A 5 7.43 -20.42 -11.12
C PRO A 5 7.47 -19.40 -12.28
N SER A 6 7.90 -19.85 -13.46
CA SER A 6 7.86 -19.02 -14.67
C SER A 6 6.40 -18.77 -15.07
N VAL A 7 5.89 -17.58 -14.80
CA VAL A 7 4.54 -17.15 -15.16
C VAL A 7 4.63 -15.89 -16.01
N ALA A 8 4.01 -15.91 -17.18
CA ALA A 8 3.94 -14.72 -18.01
C ALA A 8 3.17 -13.59 -17.28
N PRO A 9 3.63 -12.34 -17.39
CA PRO A 9 2.90 -11.20 -16.80
C PRO A 9 1.46 -11.14 -17.33
N ARG A 10 0.51 -10.85 -16.42
CA ARG A 10 -0.88 -10.65 -16.80
C ARG A 10 -1.02 -9.36 -17.59
N THR A 11 -1.58 -9.48 -18.79
CA THR A 11 -1.86 -8.35 -19.71
C THR A 11 -3.34 -7.98 -19.78
N ASP A 12 -4.23 -8.86 -19.29
CA ASP A 12 -5.66 -8.60 -19.25
C ASP A 12 -5.98 -7.41 -18.32
N PRO A 13 -7.04 -6.63 -18.63
CA PRO A 13 -7.48 -5.55 -17.76
C PRO A 13 -7.76 -6.03 -16.33
N VAL A 14 -7.31 -5.25 -15.37
CA VAL A 14 -7.55 -5.46 -13.94
C VAL A 14 -8.52 -4.41 -13.40
N ARG A 15 -9.37 -4.77 -12.44
CA ARG A 15 -10.41 -3.91 -11.87
C ARG A 15 -10.51 -4.12 -10.37
N THR A 16 -11.02 -3.11 -9.67
CA THR A 16 -11.49 -3.27 -8.28
C THR A 16 -12.82 -4.03 -8.24
N THR A 17 -13.41 -4.18 -7.07
CA THR A 17 -14.80 -4.67 -6.94
C THR A 17 -15.83 -3.54 -7.11
N GLY A 18 -15.44 -2.40 -7.68
CA GLY A 18 -16.24 -1.17 -7.79
C GLY A 18 -16.14 -0.26 -6.56
N ARG A 19 -15.05 -0.40 -5.79
CA ARG A 19 -14.79 0.41 -4.60
C ARG A 19 -13.50 1.19 -4.73
N GLY A 20 -13.50 2.41 -4.18
CA GLY A 20 -12.32 3.28 -4.12
C GLY A 20 -11.81 3.68 -5.51
N PRO A 21 -10.52 3.98 -5.65
CA PRO A 21 -9.94 4.33 -6.92
C PRO A 21 -9.77 3.11 -7.83
N GLU A 22 -10.27 3.21 -9.07
CA GLU A 22 -9.92 2.28 -10.14
C GLU A 22 -8.46 2.52 -10.57
N PRO A 23 -7.74 1.45 -10.97
CA PRO A 23 -6.37 1.56 -11.42
C PRO A 23 -6.26 2.36 -12.72
N PRO A 24 -5.11 3.01 -13.00
CA PRO A 24 -4.88 3.64 -14.29
C PRO A 24 -4.84 2.58 -15.39
N GLU A 25 -5.39 2.88 -16.56
CA GLU A 25 -5.37 1.95 -17.71
C GLU A 25 -3.94 1.63 -18.12
N LYS A 26 -3.09 2.65 -18.20
CA LYS A 26 -1.66 2.54 -18.55
C LYS A 26 -0.80 3.16 -17.45
N GLY A 27 0.38 2.58 -17.25
CA GLY A 27 1.32 3.05 -16.24
C GLY A 27 0.94 2.64 -14.82
N ALA A 28 1.62 3.24 -13.88
CA ALA A 28 1.43 3.01 -12.44
C ALA A 28 1.61 4.32 -11.66
N TRP A 29 0.82 4.54 -10.63
CA TRP A 29 1.03 5.67 -9.72
C TRP A 29 2.28 5.43 -8.86
N LEU A 30 3.06 6.47 -8.66
CA LEU A 30 4.18 6.43 -7.73
C LEU A 30 3.90 7.34 -6.54
N GLY A 31 4.21 6.84 -5.36
CA GLY A 31 4.03 7.58 -4.11
C GLY A 31 5.10 7.24 -3.09
N ALA A 32 4.92 7.79 -1.90
CA ALA A 32 5.82 7.53 -0.80
C ALA A 32 5.12 7.64 0.57
N TRP A 33 5.66 6.90 1.53
CA TRP A 33 5.64 7.29 2.93
C TRP A 33 6.97 7.95 3.26
N VAL A 34 6.90 9.10 3.91
CA VAL A 34 8.10 9.85 4.32
C VAL A 34 8.05 10.08 5.82
N GLN A 35 9.10 9.69 6.51
CA GLN A 35 9.23 9.92 7.95
C GLN A 35 9.30 11.43 8.23
N PRO A 36 8.35 11.98 9.00
CA PRO A 36 8.38 13.39 9.33
C PRO A 36 9.28 13.64 10.54
N GLU A 37 9.86 14.82 10.62
CA GLU A 37 10.51 15.30 11.83
C GLU A 37 9.49 15.52 12.96
N PHE A 38 8.31 16.08 12.61
CA PHE A 38 7.22 16.31 13.54
C PHE A 38 5.99 15.47 13.14
N HIS A 39 5.53 14.61 14.07
CA HIS A 39 4.40 13.70 13.86
C HIS A 39 3.03 14.38 13.97
N ASN A 40 2.87 15.54 13.33
CA ASN A 40 1.61 16.27 13.19
C ASN A 40 1.25 16.47 11.71
N PRO A 41 0.04 16.91 11.36
CA PRO A 41 -0.38 17.05 9.96
C PRO A 41 0.54 17.92 9.11
N ALA A 42 0.97 19.06 9.63
CA ALA A 42 1.85 19.99 8.92
C ALA A 42 3.24 19.39 8.68
N GLY A 43 3.85 18.78 9.71
CA GLY A 43 5.16 18.14 9.59
C GLY A 43 5.16 16.99 8.58
N ARG A 44 4.08 16.21 8.52
CA ARG A 44 3.91 15.15 7.52
C ARG A 44 3.77 15.69 6.10
N ALA A 45 2.98 16.74 5.93
CA ALA A 45 2.84 17.40 4.62
C ALA A 45 4.18 18.01 4.17
N THR A 46 4.89 18.72 5.05
CA THR A 46 6.22 19.30 4.75
C THR A 46 7.24 18.24 4.38
N ALA A 47 7.32 17.14 5.13
CA ALA A 47 8.27 16.05 4.82
C ALA A 47 7.97 15.42 3.45
N PHE A 48 6.71 15.13 3.18
CA PHE A 48 6.30 14.58 1.88
C PHE A 48 6.60 15.55 0.72
N GLU A 49 6.28 16.83 0.88
CA GLU A 49 6.53 17.86 -0.14
C GLU A 49 8.02 18.02 -0.45
N ALA A 50 8.86 18.04 0.59
CA ALA A 50 10.32 18.12 0.42
C ALA A 50 10.85 16.89 -0.33
N PHE A 51 10.41 15.70 0.03
CA PHE A 51 10.78 14.46 -0.66
C PHE A 51 10.27 14.43 -2.11
N ASP A 52 9.02 14.82 -2.36
CA ASP A 52 8.44 14.89 -3.71
C ASP A 52 9.23 15.88 -4.59
N GLN A 53 9.56 17.06 -4.08
CA GLN A 53 10.39 18.04 -4.81
C GLN A 53 11.78 17.48 -5.13
N ALA A 54 12.45 16.84 -4.20
CA ALA A 54 13.73 16.19 -4.42
C ALA A 54 13.65 15.08 -5.47
N ALA A 55 12.54 14.35 -5.50
CA ALA A 55 12.22 13.32 -6.49
C ALA A 55 11.77 13.89 -7.86
N GLY A 56 11.59 15.20 -8.01
CA GLY A 56 11.18 15.86 -9.27
C GLY A 56 9.73 16.31 -9.31
N GLY A 57 9.00 16.30 -8.20
CA GLY A 57 7.65 16.87 -8.05
C GLY A 57 6.55 16.09 -8.79
N LYS A 58 6.69 14.78 -8.93
CA LYS A 58 5.79 13.93 -9.73
C LYS A 58 5.11 12.80 -8.94
N LEU A 59 5.38 12.71 -7.64
CA LEU A 59 4.69 11.71 -6.83
C LEU A 59 3.20 12.01 -6.76
N THR A 60 2.39 10.99 -6.91
CA THR A 60 0.92 11.11 -7.01
C THR A 60 0.19 10.54 -5.81
N VAL A 61 0.83 9.69 -5.02
CA VAL A 61 0.21 9.02 -3.86
C VAL A 61 0.97 9.36 -2.59
N ALA A 62 0.24 9.78 -1.55
CA ALA A 62 0.77 9.93 -0.20
C ALA A 62 0.33 8.74 0.66
N HIS A 63 1.29 8.06 1.28
CA HIS A 63 1.03 6.91 2.13
C HIS A 63 1.15 7.29 3.61
N MET A 64 0.22 6.82 4.44
CA MET A 64 0.18 7.08 5.88
C MET A 64 -0.21 5.86 6.69
N PHE A 65 0.47 5.70 7.85
CA PHE A 65 0.15 4.69 8.84
C PHE A 65 -0.71 5.25 9.97
N HIS A 66 -1.72 4.50 10.37
CA HIS A 66 -2.61 4.81 11.47
C HIS A 66 -2.69 3.64 12.45
N GLU A 67 -2.53 3.93 13.73
CA GLU A 67 -2.80 2.99 14.79
C GLU A 67 -4.29 2.60 14.82
N TRP A 68 -4.59 1.41 15.36
CA TRP A 68 -5.94 0.87 15.43
C TRP A 68 -6.97 1.85 16.00
N ASN A 69 -6.63 2.48 17.12
CA ASN A 69 -7.54 3.36 17.87
C ASN A 69 -7.51 4.83 17.40
N LYS A 70 -6.59 5.22 16.53
CA LYS A 70 -6.52 6.61 16.04
C LYS A 70 -7.53 6.85 14.93
N PRO A 71 -8.20 8.00 14.91
CA PRO A 71 -9.14 8.33 13.85
C PRO A 71 -8.43 8.57 12.52
N PHE A 72 -9.12 8.17 11.44
CA PHE A 72 -8.80 8.51 10.05
C PHE A 72 -10.09 8.46 9.21
N PRO A 73 -10.15 9.16 8.05
CA PRO A 73 -9.30 10.27 7.66
C PRO A 73 -9.37 11.43 8.64
N GLY A 74 -8.35 12.28 8.64
CA GLY A 74 -8.25 13.46 9.50
C GLY A 74 -7.46 14.58 8.80
N ASP A 75 -6.92 15.51 9.59
CA ASP A 75 -6.24 16.72 9.05
C ASP A 75 -5.06 16.38 8.13
N THR A 76 -4.32 15.29 8.39
CA THR A 76 -3.25 14.83 7.51
C THR A 76 -3.79 14.46 6.13
N GLN A 77 -4.89 13.70 6.07
CA GLN A 77 -5.51 13.33 4.79
C GLN A 77 -6.10 14.53 4.07
N THR A 78 -6.66 15.47 4.81
CA THR A 78 -7.13 16.74 4.26
C THR A 78 -6.00 17.55 3.65
N ALA A 79 -4.84 17.63 4.33
CA ALA A 79 -3.66 18.31 3.80
C ALA A 79 -3.14 17.65 2.51
N PHE A 80 -2.99 16.34 2.48
CA PHE A 80 -2.56 15.63 1.27
C PHE A 80 -3.58 15.76 0.12
N ASN A 81 -4.87 15.78 0.41
CA ASN A 81 -5.88 16.01 -0.62
C ASN A 81 -5.77 17.43 -1.21
N ALA A 82 -5.51 18.45 -0.37
CA ALA A 82 -5.27 19.82 -0.82
C ALA A 82 -4.03 19.93 -1.72
N MET A 83 -3.03 19.03 -1.54
CA MET A 83 -1.88 18.88 -2.43
C MET A 83 -2.18 18.08 -3.72
N GLY A 84 -3.43 17.63 -3.92
CA GLY A 84 -3.85 16.82 -5.06
C GLY A 84 -3.28 15.39 -5.04
N LYS A 85 -3.01 14.82 -3.86
CA LYS A 85 -2.45 13.47 -3.74
C LYS A 85 -3.55 12.44 -3.45
N LEU A 86 -3.58 11.35 -4.23
CA LEU A 86 -4.29 10.14 -3.85
C LEU A 86 -3.68 9.59 -2.56
N GLN A 87 -4.49 8.92 -1.75
CA GLN A 87 -3.99 8.47 -0.45
C GLN A 87 -4.07 6.98 -0.28
N MET A 88 -3.00 6.40 0.26
CA MET A 88 -2.97 5.06 0.83
C MET A 88 -2.94 5.18 2.35
N ILE A 89 -3.97 4.63 2.99
CA ILE A 89 -4.14 4.62 4.44
C ILE A 89 -3.85 3.20 4.93
N SER A 90 -2.76 3.05 5.68
CA SER A 90 -2.45 1.78 6.35
C SER A 90 -2.97 1.80 7.78
N TRP A 91 -4.03 1.05 8.00
CA TRP A 91 -4.67 0.91 9.31
C TRP A 91 -4.14 -0.33 10.02
N SER A 92 -3.43 -0.16 11.12
CA SER A 92 -2.93 -1.29 11.90
C SER A 92 -4.09 -2.12 12.44
N GLY A 93 -3.91 -3.42 12.48
CA GLY A 93 -4.90 -4.29 13.11
C GLY A 93 -4.73 -4.37 14.62
N THR A 94 -5.66 -5.06 15.22
CA THR A 94 -5.62 -5.52 16.62
C THR A 94 -5.81 -7.03 16.67
N ASP A 95 -6.18 -7.59 17.80
CA ASP A 95 -6.48 -9.01 17.92
C ASP A 95 -7.66 -9.41 17.02
N THR A 96 -7.44 -10.39 16.13
CA THR A 96 -8.43 -10.77 15.10
C THR A 96 -9.67 -11.41 15.70
N ARG A 97 -9.53 -12.23 16.75
CA ARG A 97 -10.66 -12.89 17.42
C ARG A 97 -11.52 -11.89 18.16
N SER A 98 -10.90 -10.93 18.84
CA SER A 98 -11.60 -9.83 19.46
C SER A 98 -12.32 -8.96 18.42
N THR A 99 -11.73 -8.78 17.24
CA THR A 99 -12.38 -8.06 16.14
C THR A 99 -13.66 -8.78 15.70
N VAL A 100 -13.61 -10.10 15.49
CA VAL A 100 -14.77 -10.89 15.06
C VAL A 100 -15.84 -10.98 16.15
N SER A 101 -15.48 -10.87 17.43
CA SER A 101 -16.46 -10.89 18.54
C SER A 101 -17.38 -9.66 18.58
N GLY A 102 -17.11 -8.64 17.79
CA GLY A 102 -17.90 -7.42 17.72
C GLY A 102 -17.56 -6.36 18.77
N VAL A 103 -16.59 -6.62 19.67
CA VAL A 103 -16.22 -5.66 20.73
C VAL A 103 -15.70 -4.33 20.14
N TYR A 104 -15.20 -4.35 18.90
CA TYR A 104 -14.70 -3.17 18.20
C TYR A 104 -15.67 -2.60 17.16
N ASP A 105 -16.89 -3.14 17.00
CA ASP A 105 -17.85 -2.68 16.01
C ASP A 105 -18.15 -1.18 16.07
N PRO A 106 -18.34 -0.56 17.24
CA PRO A 106 -18.54 0.89 17.32
C PRO A 106 -17.36 1.68 16.74
N LEU A 107 -16.12 1.25 17.02
CA LEU A 107 -14.91 1.88 16.47
C LEU A 107 -14.82 1.69 14.95
N ILE A 108 -15.04 0.47 14.48
CA ILE A 108 -14.98 0.14 13.04
C ILE A 108 -16.05 0.92 12.27
N ARG A 109 -17.28 0.99 12.79
CA ARG A 109 -18.38 1.77 12.21
C ARG A 109 -18.03 3.25 12.13
N GLN A 110 -17.47 3.82 13.19
CA GLN A 110 -17.02 5.22 13.17
C GLN A 110 -15.94 5.48 12.11
N ARG A 111 -14.98 4.54 11.90
CA ARG A 111 -13.98 4.65 10.83
C ARG A 111 -14.62 4.61 9.45
N ALA A 112 -15.59 3.71 9.26
CA ALA A 112 -16.33 3.61 8.00
C ALA A 112 -17.12 4.91 7.72
N GLU A 113 -17.79 5.47 8.72
CA GLU A 113 -18.52 6.73 8.62
C GLU A 113 -17.58 7.91 8.26
N ASN A 114 -16.41 7.97 8.91
CA ASN A 114 -15.41 9.00 8.61
C ASN A 114 -14.90 8.88 7.16
N VAL A 115 -14.60 7.66 6.69
CA VAL A 115 -14.16 7.41 5.31
C VAL A 115 -15.26 7.80 4.33
N LYS A 116 -16.51 7.39 4.59
CA LYS A 116 -17.66 7.79 3.77
C LYS A 116 -17.82 9.31 3.72
N ALA A 117 -17.76 9.98 4.88
CA ALA A 117 -17.89 11.44 4.97
C ALA A 117 -16.75 12.19 4.28
N PHE A 118 -15.55 11.64 4.27
CA PHE A 118 -14.42 12.18 3.53
C PHE A 118 -14.70 12.24 2.02
N GLY A 119 -15.45 11.27 1.51
CA GLY A 119 -15.99 11.24 0.14
C GLY A 119 -14.96 11.10 -0.98
N ILE A 120 -13.68 11.11 -0.65
CA ILE A 120 -12.57 11.03 -1.61
C ILE A 120 -12.09 9.58 -1.70
N PRO A 121 -11.79 9.06 -2.91
CA PRO A 121 -11.26 7.71 -3.06
C PRO A 121 -9.95 7.51 -2.28
N VAL A 122 -9.85 6.40 -1.56
CA VAL A 122 -8.64 6.01 -0.81
C VAL A 122 -8.30 4.54 -1.02
N LEU A 123 -7.02 4.22 -0.99
CA LEU A 123 -6.52 2.86 -0.85
C LEU A 123 -6.45 2.55 0.66
N LEU A 124 -7.27 1.62 1.15
CA LEU A 124 -7.31 1.25 2.57
C LEU A 124 -6.61 -0.09 2.79
N ARG A 125 -5.43 -0.06 3.37
CA ARG A 125 -4.60 -1.22 3.68
C ARG A 125 -4.79 -1.61 5.15
N TYR A 126 -5.54 -2.70 5.38
CA TYR A 126 -5.79 -3.20 6.73
C TYR A 126 -4.80 -4.28 7.10
N ARG A 127 -4.18 -4.17 8.28
CA ARG A 127 -3.35 -5.20 8.91
C ARG A 127 -2.34 -5.80 7.93
N TRP A 128 -1.48 -4.97 7.37
CA TRP A 128 -0.44 -5.38 6.43
C TRP A 128 0.58 -6.32 7.07
N GLU A 129 1.28 -7.09 6.24
CA GLU A 129 2.30 -8.07 6.66
C GLU A 129 1.80 -9.08 7.70
N MET A 130 0.53 -9.45 7.62
CA MET A 130 -0.15 -10.35 8.57
C MET A 130 0.51 -11.73 8.70
N ASP A 131 1.28 -12.12 7.70
CA ASP A 131 2.03 -13.38 7.62
C ASP A 131 3.31 -13.38 8.48
N ARG A 132 3.70 -12.24 9.09
CA ARG A 132 4.93 -12.12 9.88
C ARG A 132 4.84 -12.86 11.21
N PRO A 133 5.92 -13.58 11.63
CA PRO A 133 5.94 -14.36 12.88
C PRO A 133 5.65 -13.52 14.13
N ASN A 134 6.11 -12.27 14.18
CA ASN A 134 5.89 -11.38 15.33
C ASN A 134 4.42 -10.93 15.49
N LEU A 135 3.57 -11.16 14.49
CA LEU A 135 2.14 -10.85 14.56
C LEU A 135 1.27 -12.04 14.93
N ARG A 136 1.83 -13.26 15.01
CA ARG A 136 1.08 -14.50 15.30
C ARG A 136 0.24 -14.41 16.57
N ALA A 137 0.72 -13.73 17.61
CA ALA A 137 0.00 -13.60 18.88
C ALA A 137 -1.33 -12.81 18.76
N SER A 138 -1.49 -11.99 17.75
CA SER A 138 -2.68 -11.15 17.53
C SER A 138 -3.42 -11.47 16.23
N VAL A 139 -2.77 -12.12 15.28
CA VAL A 139 -3.38 -12.60 14.04
C VAL A 139 -3.92 -14.02 14.21
N HIS A 140 -3.30 -14.81 15.08
CA HIS A 140 -3.58 -16.20 15.43
C HIS A 140 -3.40 -17.16 14.23
N SER A 141 -4.34 -17.18 13.29
CA SER A 141 -4.30 -18.04 12.11
C SER A 141 -4.75 -17.29 10.84
N PRO A 142 -4.50 -17.87 9.65
CA PRO A 142 -5.05 -17.37 8.40
C PRO A 142 -6.59 -17.22 8.42
N GLU A 143 -7.29 -18.19 8.99
CA GLU A 143 -8.75 -18.22 9.10
C GLU A 143 -9.25 -17.09 10.02
N ASP A 144 -8.60 -16.85 11.15
CA ASP A 144 -8.92 -15.77 12.08
C ASP A 144 -8.71 -14.40 11.40
N TYR A 145 -7.63 -14.25 10.60
CA TYR A 145 -7.39 -13.04 9.83
C TYR A 145 -8.47 -12.80 8.76
N ILE A 146 -8.80 -13.84 7.98
CA ILE A 146 -9.82 -13.77 6.94
C ILE A 146 -11.18 -13.43 7.55
N ALA A 147 -11.53 -14.02 8.69
CA ALA A 147 -12.76 -13.70 9.40
C ALA A 147 -12.79 -12.24 9.85
N ALA A 148 -11.72 -11.72 10.43
CA ALA A 148 -11.62 -10.32 10.84
C ALA A 148 -11.69 -9.36 9.65
N TRP A 149 -11.01 -9.68 8.54
CA TRP A 149 -11.09 -8.91 7.29
C TRP A 149 -12.54 -8.80 6.80
N LYS A 150 -13.23 -9.94 6.67
CA LYS A 150 -14.62 -9.99 6.20
C LYS A 150 -15.56 -9.23 7.14
N HIS A 151 -15.36 -9.35 8.45
CA HIS A 151 -16.16 -8.66 9.47
C HIS A 151 -16.04 -7.13 9.33
N ILE A 152 -14.81 -6.61 9.27
CA ILE A 152 -14.57 -5.17 9.12
C ILE A 152 -15.15 -4.66 7.79
N ARG A 153 -14.88 -5.38 6.69
CA ARG A 153 -15.37 -5.00 5.35
C ARG A 153 -16.89 -5.00 5.27
N ALA A 154 -17.56 -5.93 5.97
CA ALA A 154 -19.01 -5.97 6.05
C ALA A 154 -19.57 -4.70 6.70
N ILE A 155 -18.98 -4.23 7.81
CA ILE A 155 -19.38 -2.98 8.48
C ILE A 155 -19.17 -1.76 7.55
N PHE A 156 -18.05 -1.69 6.82
CA PHE A 156 -17.83 -0.63 5.82
C PHE A 156 -18.86 -0.68 4.69
N THR A 157 -19.28 -1.88 4.29
CA THR A 157 -20.33 -2.07 3.28
C THR A 157 -21.69 -1.60 3.80
N GLU A 158 -22.05 -1.99 5.02
CA GLU A 158 -23.29 -1.59 5.67
C GLU A 158 -23.39 -0.07 5.83
N VAL A 159 -22.31 0.58 6.22
CA VAL A 159 -22.23 2.04 6.31
C VAL A 159 -22.29 2.71 4.94
N GLY A 160 -21.91 2.00 3.88
CA GLY A 160 -21.84 2.55 2.52
C GLY A 160 -20.57 3.35 2.25
N ALA A 161 -19.45 3.02 2.88
CA ALA A 161 -18.12 3.59 2.61
C ALA A 161 -17.51 2.99 1.35
N THR A 162 -18.09 3.28 0.18
CA THR A 162 -17.69 2.72 -1.12
C THR A 162 -16.44 3.39 -1.71
N ASN A 163 -16.02 4.51 -1.16
CA ASN A 163 -14.81 5.24 -1.55
C ASN A 163 -13.50 4.64 -1.02
N ALA A 164 -13.55 3.57 -0.23
CA ALA A 164 -12.37 2.81 0.19
C ALA A 164 -12.16 1.57 -0.68
N ALA A 165 -11.04 1.49 -1.39
CA ALA A 165 -10.55 0.27 -2.03
C ALA A 165 -9.73 -0.55 -1.02
N TRP A 166 -10.08 -1.80 -0.84
CA TRP A 166 -9.47 -2.69 0.14
C TRP A 166 -8.19 -3.31 -0.40
N VAL A 167 -7.06 -3.02 0.27
CA VAL A 167 -5.72 -3.44 -0.12
C VAL A 167 -5.23 -4.56 0.78
N TRP A 168 -5.09 -5.77 0.24
CA TRP A 168 -4.55 -6.92 0.94
C TRP A 168 -3.04 -7.02 0.70
N CYS A 169 -2.23 -6.88 1.76
CA CYS A 169 -0.80 -6.64 1.68
C CYS A 169 0.04 -7.52 2.63
N PRO A 170 0.43 -8.73 2.25
CA PRO A 170 1.48 -9.48 2.93
C PRO A 170 2.87 -8.97 2.56
N HIS A 171 3.89 -9.52 3.20
CA HIS A 171 5.28 -9.33 2.76
C HIS A 171 5.59 -10.27 1.58
N ALA A 172 6.32 -9.80 0.57
CA ALA A 172 6.65 -10.59 -0.63
C ALA A 172 7.34 -11.93 -0.31
N ASP A 173 8.22 -11.96 0.69
CA ASP A 173 8.91 -13.18 1.12
C ASP A 173 7.96 -14.28 1.60
N GLY A 174 6.76 -13.92 2.05
CA GLY A 174 5.78 -14.88 2.54
C GLY A 174 5.28 -15.86 1.47
N PHE A 175 5.43 -15.52 0.20
CA PHE A 175 5.06 -16.40 -0.93
C PHE A 175 6.15 -17.43 -1.27
N ALA A 176 7.38 -17.17 -0.89
CA ALA A 176 8.51 -18.07 -1.10
C ALA A 176 8.85 -18.90 0.15
N ASN A 177 8.26 -18.59 1.31
CA ASN A 177 8.54 -19.20 2.60
C ASN A 177 7.33 -20.02 3.09
N PRO A 178 7.40 -21.37 3.07
CA PRO A 178 6.28 -22.21 3.50
C PRO A 178 5.87 -22.02 4.98
N GLU A 179 6.78 -21.52 5.83
CA GLU A 179 6.46 -21.29 7.25
C GLU A 179 5.60 -20.02 7.44
N ARG A 180 5.57 -19.13 6.45
CA ARG A 180 4.77 -17.91 6.44
C ARG A 180 3.47 -18.10 5.69
N ASP A 181 3.51 -18.80 4.55
CA ASP A 181 2.37 -19.11 3.66
C ASP A 181 1.42 -17.92 3.48
N ALA A 182 1.95 -16.85 2.93
CA ALA A 182 1.19 -15.60 2.76
C ALA A 182 -0.13 -15.81 1.99
N ALA A 183 -0.15 -16.73 1.02
CA ALA A 183 -1.32 -17.03 0.22
C ALA A 183 -2.50 -17.57 1.04
N ALA A 184 -2.24 -18.28 2.16
CA ALA A 184 -3.28 -18.79 3.04
C ALA A 184 -4.14 -17.66 3.67
N TYR A 185 -3.59 -16.45 3.80
CA TYR A 185 -4.29 -15.28 4.36
C TYR A 185 -5.17 -14.56 3.34
N TYR A 186 -5.29 -15.03 2.10
CA TYR A 186 -6.07 -14.36 1.07
C TYR A 186 -7.57 -14.49 1.28
N PRO A 187 -8.31 -13.39 1.48
CA PRO A 187 -9.75 -13.47 1.81
C PRO A 187 -10.67 -13.73 0.61
N GLY A 188 -10.12 -13.70 -0.61
CA GLY A 188 -10.86 -13.96 -1.85
C GLY A 188 -11.03 -12.73 -2.74
N ASP A 189 -11.24 -12.97 -4.05
CA ASP A 189 -11.35 -11.90 -5.05
C ASP A 189 -12.54 -10.96 -4.82
N ASP A 190 -13.62 -11.44 -4.22
CA ASP A 190 -14.80 -10.66 -3.86
C ASP A 190 -14.57 -9.73 -2.66
N GLN A 191 -13.50 -9.97 -1.90
CA GLN A 191 -13.13 -9.24 -0.70
C GLN A 191 -11.98 -8.26 -0.89
N VAL A 192 -11.24 -8.35 -1.99
CA VAL A 192 -10.02 -7.57 -2.23
C VAL A 192 -10.17 -6.72 -3.48
N ASP A 193 -9.89 -5.43 -3.37
CA ASP A 193 -9.89 -4.49 -4.51
C ASP A 193 -8.51 -4.38 -5.13
N TRP A 194 -7.45 -4.41 -4.32
CA TRP A 194 -6.06 -4.35 -4.73
C TRP A 194 -5.22 -5.41 -4.02
N LEU A 195 -4.47 -6.18 -4.79
CA LEU A 195 -3.37 -7.00 -4.25
C LEU A 195 -2.19 -6.12 -3.92
N CYS A 196 -1.42 -6.52 -2.92
CA CYS A 196 -0.28 -5.75 -2.46
C CYS A 196 0.85 -6.67 -1.97
N ALA A 197 2.09 -6.19 -2.05
CA ALA A 197 3.22 -6.76 -1.33
C ALA A 197 4.16 -5.66 -0.85
N ASP A 198 4.75 -5.83 0.33
CA ASP A 198 5.86 -5.04 0.83
C ASP A 198 7.17 -5.74 0.47
N VAL A 199 8.13 -4.99 -0.09
CA VAL A 199 9.32 -5.56 -0.75
C VAL A 199 10.58 -4.83 -0.32
N TYR A 200 11.49 -5.57 0.29
CA TYR A 200 12.81 -5.07 0.69
C TYR A 200 13.91 -6.05 0.29
N PRO A 201 15.13 -5.60 -0.02
CA PRO A 201 16.23 -6.50 -0.40
C PRO A 201 16.63 -7.47 0.72
N GLY A 202 16.38 -7.10 1.98
CA GLY A 202 16.88 -7.82 3.15
C GLY A 202 18.41 -7.66 3.30
N THR A 203 18.97 -8.36 4.28
CA THR A 203 20.40 -8.33 4.56
C THR A 203 21.25 -8.97 3.45
N GLU A 204 20.66 -9.83 2.65
CA GLU A 204 21.29 -10.58 1.57
C GLU A 204 21.25 -9.86 0.22
N TRP A 205 20.59 -8.71 0.18
CA TRP A 205 20.46 -7.90 -1.03
C TRP A 205 19.89 -8.67 -2.22
N VAL A 206 18.85 -9.46 -1.96
CA VAL A 206 18.10 -10.15 -3.02
C VAL A 206 17.50 -9.12 -3.98
N SER A 207 17.56 -9.38 -5.27
CA SER A 207 17.03 -8.47 -6.29
C SER A 207 15.52 -8.25 -6.13
N PHE A 208 15.02 -7.13 -6.63
CA PHE A 208 13.59 -6.83 -6.59
C PHE A 208 12.77 -7.91 -7.32
N ALA A 209 13.25 -8.36 -8.47
CA ALA A 209 12.60 -9.41 -9.25
C ALA A 209 12.47 -10.71 -8.46
N GLU A 210 13.56 -11.21 -7.91
CA GLU A 210 13.54 -12.46 -7.12
C GLU A 210 12.59 -12.37 -5.92
N ARG A 211 12.48 -11.20 -5.28
CA ARG A 211 11.53 -11.00 -4.19
C ARG A 211 10.09 -11.03 -4.67
N MET A 212 9.83 -10.47 -5.85
CA MET A 212 8.48 -10.28 -6.37
C MET A 212 7.91 -11.47 -7.15
N ASP A 213 8.76 -12.29 -7.77
CA ASP A 213 8.30 -13.29 -8.74
C ASP A 213 7.32 -14.31 -8.16
N HIS A 214 7.54 -14.74 -6.91
CA HIS A 214 6.60 -15.64 -6.22
C HIS A 214 5.24 -14.98 -5.96
N PHE A 215 5.26 -13.72 -5.50
CA PHE A 215 4.02 -12.95 -5.33
C PHE A 215 3.32 -12.72 -6.67
N MET A 216 4.05 -12.35 -7.71
CA MET A 216 3.46 -12.11 -9.03
C MET A 216 2.91 -13.38 -9.67
N ALA A 217 3.51 -14.53 -9.39
CA ALA A 217 2.95 -15.83 -9.79
C ALA A 217 1.60 -16.12 -9.10
N PHE A 218 1.40 -15.66 -7.86
CA PHE A 218 0.10 -15.66 -7.20
C PHE A 218 -0.82 -14.61 -7.83
N ALA A 219 -0.38 -13.36 -7.92
CA ALA A 219 -1.17 -12.22 -8.38
C ALA A 219 -1.71 -12.40 -9.81
N SER A 220 -0.95 -13.06 -10.70
CA SER A 220 -1.37 -13.31 -12.09
C SER A 220 -2.65 -14.17 -12.21
N LYS A 221 -2.99 -14.93 -11.18
CA LYS A 221 -4.21 -15.76 -11.13
C LYS A 221 -5.46 -14.95 -10.73
N HIS A 222 -5.29 -13.73 -10.23
CA HIS A 222 -6.36 -12.90 -9.71
C HIS A 222 -6.53 -11.63 -10.56
N PRO A 223 -7.77 -11.26 -10.98
CA PRO A 223 -8.02 -10.13 -11.86
C PRO A 223 -8.03 -8.79 -11.10
N ARG A 224 -7.09 -8.60 -10.19
CA ARG A 224 -6.97 -7.40 -9.34
C ARG A 224 -5.73 -6.60 -9.65
N PRO A 225 -5.78 -5.26 -9.60
CA PRO A 225 -4.57 -4.44 -9.68
C PRO A 225 -3.63 -4.72 -8.52
N VAL A 226 -2.34 -4.56 -8.76
CA VAL A 226 -1.29 -4.72 -7.76
C VAL A 226 -0.75 -3.36 -7.34
N VAL A 227 -0.56 -3.16 -6.05
CA VAL A 227 0.24 -2.07 -5.49
C VAL A 227 1.45 -2.64 -4.76
N ILE A 228 2.62 -2.05 -4.96
CA ILE A 228 3.74 -2.28 -4.06
C ILE A 228 3.52 -1.34 -2.86
N GLY A 229 3.16 -1.92 -1.72
CA GLY A 229 2.77 -1.15 -0.53
C GLY A 229 3.92 -0.42 0.11
N GLU A 230 5.08 -1.06 0.11
CA GLU A 230 6.33 -0.52 0.57
C GLU A 230 7.48 -1.09 -0.24
N PHE A 231 8.40 -0.24 -0.66
CA PHE A 231 9.70 -0.68 -1.14
C PHE A 231 10.77 0.35 -0.77
N GLY A 232 11.98 -0.13 -0.51
CA GLY A 232 13.11 0.74 -0.19
C GLY A 232 14.36 -0.09 0.12
N PRO A 233 15.44 0.07 -0.65
CA PRO A 233 16.72 -0.52 -0.29
C PRO A 233 17.35 0.26 0.86
N THR A 234 17.96 -0.45 1.81
CA THR A 234 18.66 0.15 2.94
C THR A 234 20.04 0.66 2.51
N GLU A 235 20.65 1.56 3.29
CA GLU A 235 21.98 2.14 2.97
C GLU A 235 23.14 1.12 3.03
N LYS A 236 22.95 -0.04 3.67
CA LYS A 236 24.02 -1.01 3.93
C LYS A 236 24.26 -1.99 2.79
N GLY A 237 24.64 -1.48 1.64
CA GLY A 237 25.10 -2.27 0.51
C GLY A 237 26.54 -1.98 0.13
N ARG A 238 27.03 -2.67 -0.92
CA ARG A 238 28.24 -2.24 -1.61
C ARG A 238 28.00 -0.88 -2.27
N PRO A 239 29.02 -0.04 -2.48
CA PRO A 239 28.86 1.19 -3.25
C PRO A 239 28.11 0.93 -4.57
N GLY A 240 27.09 1.75 -4.88
CA GLY A 240 26.24 1.61 -6.07
C GLY A 240 25.16 0.51 -6.01
N GLN A 241 25.21 -0.42 -5.08
CA GLN A 241 24.27 -1.55 -5.01
C GLN A 241 22.81 -1.11 -4.79
N ARG A 242 22.63 -0.07 -4.00
CA ARG A 242 21.34 0.54 -3.72
C ARG A 242 20.73 1.16 -4.99
N ALA A 243 21.54 1.91 -5.75
CA ALA A 243 21.15 2.48 -7.02
C ALA A 243 20.81 1.39 -8.05
N ASP A 244 21.61 0.31 -8.13
CA ASP A 244 21.34 -0.82 -9.03
C ASP A 244 20.03 -1.53 -8.69
N TRP A 245 19.74 -1.72 -7.41
CA TRP A 245 18.47 -2.30 -6.97
C TRP A 245 17.27 -1.44 -7.42
N LEU A 246 17.37 -0.11 -7.27
CA LEU A 246 16.33 0.83 -7.72
C LEU A 246 16.15 0.85 -9.24
N ARG A 247 17.23 0.69 -10.02
CA ARG A 247 17.15 0.51 -11.49
C ARG A 247 16.36 -0.76 -11.82
N GLY A 248 16.59 -1.86 -11.07
CA GLY A 248 15.83 -3.10 -11.19
C GLY A 248 14.33 -2.90 -10.91
N VAL A 249 13.95 -2.11 -9.90
CA VAL A 249 12.54 -1.76 -9.62
C VAL A 249 11.88 -1.14 -10.83
N ARG A 250 12.51 -0.10 -11.43
CA ARG A 250 11.94 0.61 -12.59
C ARG A 250 11.64 -0.32 -13.76
N GLY A 251 12.59 -1.21 -14.09
CA GLY A 251 12.42 -2.19 -15.17
C GLY A 251 11.26 -3.14 -14.88
N TYR A 252 11.28 -3.74 -13.70
CA TYR A 252 10.28 -4.73 -13.29
C TYR A 252 8.85 -4.19 -13.30
N LEU A 253 8.64 -2.98 -12.79
CA LEU A 253 7.30 -2.36 -12.76
C LEU A 253 6.75 -2.13 -14.18
N LYS A 254 7.60 -1.81 -15.15
CA LYS A 254 7.20 -1.61 -16.55
C LYS A 254 6.91 -2.93 -17.27
N GLU A 255 7.59 -3.99 -16.89
CA GLU A 255 7.41 -5.34 -17.47
C GLU A 255 6.17 -6.06 -16.90
N HIS A 256 5.65 -5.60 -15.75
CA HIS A 256 4.50 -6.19 -15.08
C HIS A 256 3.30 -5.22 -15.02
N PRO A 257 2.54 -5.08 -16.12
CA PRO A 257 1.47 -4.07 -16.24
C PRO A 257 0.29 -4.25 -15.28
N GLN A 258 0.21 -5.38 -14.58
CA GLN A 258 -0.72 -5.58 -13.46
C GLN A 258 -0.36 -4.70 -12.25
N ILE A 259 0.91 -4.27 -12.11
CA ILE A 259 1.34 -3.35 -11.06
C ILE A 259 0.89 -1.95 -11.47
N LYS A 260 0.03 -1.34 -10.66
CA LYS A 260 -0.66 -0.08 -10.93
C LYS A 260 -0.31 1.02 -9.95
N ALA A 261 0.41 0.69 -8.87
CA ALA A 261 0.94 1.66 -7.93
C ALA A 261 2.18 1.12 -7.21
N ALA A 262 3.05 2.03 -6.73
CA ALA A 262 4.19 1.67 -5.89
C ALA A 262 4.51 2.80 -4.90
N MET A 263 4.78 2.43 -3.62
CA MET A 263 5.02 3.37 -2.52
C MET A 263 6.44 3.20 -2.01
N TYR A 264 7.28 4.22 -2.22
CA TYR A 264 8.59 4.25 -1.60
C TYR A 264 8.45 4.47 -0.09
N PHE A 265 9.18 3.68 0.69
CA PHE A 265 9.26 3.87 2.13
C PHE A 265 10.54 4.65 2.45
N SER A 266 10.40 5.95 2.74
CA SER A 266 11.53 6.81 3.12
C SER A 266 11.53 7.03 4.62
N GLY A 267 12.36 6.26 5.32
CA GLY A 267 12.44 6.35 6.77
C GLY A 267 13.75 5.84 7.32
N ARG A 268 14.05 6.31 8.52
CA ARG A 268 15.23 5.91 9.29
C ARG A 268 14.76 5.30 10.61
N ASP A 269 15.09 4.04 10.84
CA ASP A 269 14.91 3.42 12.15
C ASP A 269 16.16 3.69 13.02
N THR A 270 15.99 3.57 14.34
CA THR A 270 17.09 3.60 15.31
C THR A 270 18.16 2.54 15.07
N LYS A 271 17.85 1.53 14.26
CA LYS A 271 18.79 0.53 13.75
C LYS A 271 19.23 0.94 12.35
N PRO A 272 20.53 1.23 12.11
CA PRO A 272 21.04 1.63 10.79
C PRO A 272 20.70 0.67 9.64
N VAL A 273 20.30 -0.58 9.95
CA VAL A 273 19.90 -1.60 8.97
C VAL A 273 18.65 -1.22 8.18
N TYR A 274 17.83 -0.28 8.67
CA TYR A 274 16.55 0.09 8.09
C TYR A 274 16.50 1.55 7.62
N ASP A 275 17.65 2.17 7.34
CA ASP A 275 17.69 3.50 6.74
C ASP A 275 17.45 3.38 5.22
N THR A 276 16.31 3.88 4.78
CA THR A 276 15.89 3.93 3.38
C THR A 276 15.86 5.37 2.84
N THR A 277 16.31 6.36 3.63
CA THR A 277 16.45 7.74 3.15
C THR A 277 17.57 7.88 2.13
N PHE A 278 17.62 8.98 1.39
CA PHE A 278 18.67 9.26 0.41
C PHE A 278 19.67 10.34 0.88
N ASP A 279 19.65 10.69 2.18
CA ASP A 279 20.37 11.85 2.68
C ASP A 279 21.88 11.79 2.39
N ASP A 280 22.47 10.61 2.47
CA ASP A 280 23.90 10.38 2.26
C ASP A 280 24.20 9.59 0.96
N ASP A 281 23.22 9.44 0.06
CA ASP A 281 23.35 8.63 -1.16
C ASP A 281 22.81 9.36 -2.40
N PRO A 282 23.57 10.33 -2.94
CA PRO A 282 23.15 11.11 -4.10
C PRO A 282 22.97 10.28 -5.37
N GLU A 283 23.66 9.14 -5.52
CA GLU A 283 23.49 8.25 -6.67
C GLU A 283 22.10 7.59 -6.62
N SER A 284 21.72 7.02 -5.50
CA SER A 284 20.40 6.42 -5.31
C SER A 284 19.29 7.45 -5.42
N ALA A 285 19.50 8.66 -4.88
CA ALA A 285 18.58 9.78 -5.04
C ALA A 285 18.34 10.13 -6.52
N ALA A 286 19.41 10.19 -7.31
CA ALA A 286 19.34 10.45 -8.76
C ALA A 286 18.56 9.36 -9.49
N VAL A 287 18.83 8.08 -9.19
CA VAL A 287 18.10 6.94 -9.78
C VAL A 287 16.63 6.94 -9.38
N PHE A 288 16.29 7.24 -8.13
CA PHE A 288 14.90 7.37 -7.71
C PHE A 288 14.22 8.54 -8.42
N ARG A 289 14.90 9.65 -8.63
CA ARG A 289 14.38 10.78 -9.40
C ARG A 289 14.10 10.40 -10.86
N GLU A 290 14.97 9.61 -11.50
CA GLU A 290 14.72 9.07 -12.85
C GLU A 290 13.46 8.19 -12.88
N LEU A 291 13.26 7.34 -11.86
CA LEU A 291 12.04 6.56 -11.69
C LEU A 291 10.83 7.49 -11.56
N ALA A 292 10.88 8.46 -10.65
CA ALA A 292 9.77 9.33 -10.32
C ALA A 292 9.37 10.28 -11.46
N THR A 293 10.32 10.65 -12.33
CA THR A 293 10.07 11.53 -13.49
C THR A 293 9.77 10.77 -14.79
N ASP A 294 9.84 9.44 -14.81
CA ASP A 294 9.43 8.64 -15.96
C ASP A 294 7.91 8.79 -16.17
N PRO A 295 7.44 9.22 -17.35
CA PRO A 295 6.00 9.43 -17.62
C PRO A 295 5.13 8.19 -17.34
N TYR A 296 5.70 6.99 -17.37
CA TYR A 296 4.99 5.76 -17.00
C TYR A 296 4.43 5.80 -15.57
N PHE A 297 5.08 6.53 -14.66
CA PHE A 297 4.69 6.62 -13.25
C PHE A 297 3.89 7.86 -12.88
N SER A 298 3.41 8.60 -13.88
CA SER A 298 2.59 9.79 -13.70
C SER A 298 1.29 9.74 -14.50
N PRO A 299 0.56 8.59 -14.54
CA PRO A 299 -0.74 8.55 -15.19
C PRO A 299 -1.74 9.44 -14.44
N PRO A 300 -2.83 9.86 -15.10
CA PRO A 300 -3.88 10.64 -14.47
C PRO A 300 -4.40 9.98 -13.19
N LEU A 301 -4.64 10.79 -12.17
CA LEU A 301 -5.31 10.36 -10.94
C LEU A 301 -6.83 10.26 -11.16
N PRO A 302 -7.54 9.46 -10.35
CA PRO A 302 -8.99 9.51 -10.28
C PRO A 302 -9.45 10.90 -9.80
N ASN A 303 -10.74 11.17 -9.94
CA ASN A 303 -11.30 12.41 -9.37
C ASN A 303 -11.12 12.38 -7.84
N LEU A 304 -10.36 13.34 -7.31
CA LEU A 304 -10.12 13.54 -5.88
C LEU A 304 -11.06 14.60 -5.26
N SER A 305 -12.16 14.94 -5.93
CA SER A 305 -13.22 15.74 -5.31
C SER A 305 -14.16 14.82 -4.50
N PRO A 306 -14.70 15.31 -3.38
CA PRO A 306 -15.72 14.56 -2.66
C PRO A 306 -16.89 14.22 -3.59
N THR A 307 -17.27 12.96 -3.66
CA THR A 307 -18.52 12.57 -4.33
C THR A 307 -19.67 13.17 -3.54
N SER A 308 -20.44 14.07 -4.17
CA SER A 308 -21.66 14.58 -3.56
C SER A 308 -22.54 13.40 -3.14
N ALA A 309 -22.94 13.36 -1.86
CA ALA A 309 -23.92 12.39 -1.41
C ALA A 309 -25.15 12.46 -2.35
N PRO A 310 -25.75 11.33 -2.75
CA PRO A 310 -26.98 11.36 -3.49
C PRO A 310 -28.01 12.18 -2.71
N PRO A 311 -28.85 13.00 -3.36
CA PRO A 311 -29.85 13.80 -2.68
C PRO A 311 -30.71 12.85 -1.83
N SER A 312 -30.87 13.17 -0.54
CA SER A 312 -31.80 12.48 0.33
C SER A 312 -33.17 12.54 -0.33
N THR A 313 -33.68 11.41 -0.77
CA THR A 313 -35.09 11.28 -1.15
C THR A 313 -35.89 11.48 0.14
N SER A 314 -36.29 12.71 0.39
CA SER A 314 -37.36 13.01 1.34
C SER A 314 -38.64 12.40 0.74
N THR A 315 -39.02 11.24 1.26
CA THR A 315 -40.41 10.76 1.13
C THR A 315 -41.27 11.68 1.98
N GLU A 316 -42.07 12.54 1.32
CA GLU A 316 -43.26 13.11 1.89
C GLU A 316 -44.30 12.03 2.18
#